data_39b525dec14bf0975cd87ecc2bcfbf4b
#
_entry.id   39b525dec14bf0975cd87ecc2bcfbf4b
#
_cell.length_a   1.000
_cell.length_b   1.000
_cell.length_c   1.000
_cell.angle_alpha   90.00
_cell.angle_beta   90.00
_cell.angle_gamma   90.00
#
_symmetry.space_group_name_H-M   'P 1'
#
loop_
_entity.id
_entity.type
_entity.pdbx_description
1 polymer ?
#
loop_
_entity_poly.entity_id
_entity_poly.type
_entity_poly.pdbx_seq_one_letter_code
_entity_poly.pdbx_strand_id
1 'polypeptide(L)'
;MYSIMLDKVSKSYQTNNYVVKAVNQAEFTAGKGDSVAVIGPSGSGKSTLLNMMGLIIHPDFGRIIIENEDVTNLQDSALCRFRNAHFGYIVQDFALIDRESVYNNIRIPLLYNKKIKRGEHKERIHSAAKSLLIQDKLHRKAGQLSGGERQRVAIARAIVCDQPIILADEPTGSLDAENRDRVMDILMDLCKTKGKTLVIVTHDLSVAERCDKIISMKDGQITTQTIK
;
A
#
# COMPACT_ATOMS: atom_id res chain seq x y z
N MET A 1 4.42 0.46 -20.11
CA MET A 1 5.47 0.25 -19.08
C MET A 1 4.75 -0.09 -17.78
N TYR A 2 5.07 -1.22 -17.17
CA TYR A 2 4.39 -1.68 -15.95
C TYR A 2 5.12 -1.15 -14.71
N SER A 3 4.37 -0.62 -13.75
CA SER A 3 4.89 -0.31 -12.41
C SER A 3 5.03 -1.56 -11.56
N ILE A 4 4.05 -2.49 -11.69
CA ILE A 4 4.07 -3.78 -11.00
C ILE A 4 3.70 -4.87 -12.00
N MET A 5 4.47 -5.94 -12.02
CA MET A 5 4.14 -7.17 -12.75
C MET A 5 4.48 -8.38 -11.86
N LEU A 6 3.50 -9.24 -11.67
CA LEU A 6 3.67 -10.56 -11.07
C LEU A 6 3.51 -11.61 -12.17
N ASP A 7 4.48 -12.49 -12.30
CA ASP A 7 4.50 -13.55 -13.30
C ASP A 7 4.45 -14.92 -12.60
N LYS A 8 3.25 -15.52 -12.59
CA LYS A 8 2.94 -16.84 -12.00
C LYS A 8 3.43 -17.02 -10.57
N VAL A 9 3.28 -15.96 -9.76
CA VAL A 9 3.71 -16.02 -8.36
C VAL A 9 2.85 -16.96 -7.53
N SER A 10 3.49 -17.72 -6.66
CA SER A 10 2.82 -18.64 -5.74
C SER A 10 3.38 -18.49 -4.34
N LYS A 11 2.51 -18.64 -3.32
CA LYS A 11 2.87 -18.65 -1.91
C LYS A 11 2.05 -19.65 -1.15
N SER A 12 2.72 -20.54 -0.40
CA SER A 12 2.10 -21.52 0.47
C SER A 12 2.56 -21.33 1.90
N TYR A 13 1.66 -21.63 2.83
CA TYR A 13 1.98 -21.66 4.26
C TYR A 13 1.73 -23.06 4.79
N GLN A 14 2.71 -23.59 5.51
CA GLN A 14 2.59 -24.90 6.15
C GLN A 14 2.01 -24.72 7.55
N THR A 15 0.91 -25.37 7.82
CA THR A 15 0.35 -25.56 9.16
C THR A 15 0.68 -26.95 9.65
N ASN A 16 0.39 -27.25 10.92
CA ASN A 16 0.73 -28.55 11.50
C ASN A 16 0.12 -29.74 10.76
N ASN A 17 -1.02 -29.56 10.07
CA ASN A 17 -1.79 -30.65 9.46
C ASN A 17 -2.00 -30.53 7.95
N TYR A 18 -1.78 -29.36 7.35
CA TYR A 18 -2.05 -29.14 5.92
C TYR A 18 -1.25 -27.97 5.35
N VAL A 19 -1.16 -27.91 4.01
CA VAL A 19 -0.55 -26.80 3.28
C VAL A 19 -1.65 -25.91 2.73
N VAL A 20 -1.62 -24.62 3.08
CA VAL A 20 -2.52 -23.60 2.52
C VAL A 20 -1.82 -22.90 1.38
N LYS A 21 -2.33 -23.04 0.16
CA LYS A 21 -1.87 -22.27 -0.99
C LYS A 21 -2.56 -20.89 -0.96
N ALA A 22 -1.94 -19.93 -0.28
CA ALA A 22 -2.50 -18.60 -0.12
C ALA A 22 -2.53 -17.81 -1.43
N VAL A 23 -1.55 -18.05 -2.32
CA VAL A 23 -1.52 -17.54 -3.69
C VAL A 23 -1.04 -18.67 -4.59
N ASN A 24 -1.70 -18.88 -5.72
CA ASN A 24 -1.42 -19.98 -6.65
C ASN A 24 -1.37 -19.48 -8.08
N GLN A 25 -0.15 -19.42 -8.66
CA GLN A 25 0.13 -19.01 -10.03
C GLN A 25 -0.55 -17.68 -10.43
N ALA A 26 -0.55 -16.69 -9.51
CA ALA A 26 -1.18 -15.41 -9.79
C ALA A 26 -0.35 -14.59 -10.79
N GLU A 27 -1.04 -14.09 -11.82
CA GLU A 27 -0.53 -13.13 -12.79
C GLU A 27 -1.23 -11.78 -12.56
N PHE A 28 -0.45 -10.71 -12.45
CA PHE A 28 -0.96 -9.37 -12.16
C PHE A 28 -0.14 -8.32 -12.89
N THR A 29 -0.80 -7.29 -13.40
CA THR A 29 -0.11 -6.14 -13.98
C THR A 29 -0.80 -4.84 -13.62
N ALA A 30 0.00 -3.84 -13.22
CA ALA A 30 -0.44 -2.45 -13.07
C ALA A 30 0.51 -1.54 -13.83
N GLY A 31 -0.02 -0.69 -14.69
CA GLY A 31 0.73 0.35 -15.39
C GLY A 31 1.01 1.55 -14.47
N LYS A 32 1.84 2.47 -14.94
CA LYS A 32 2.11 3.71 -14.24
C LYS A 32 0.84 4.58 -14.22
N GLY A 33 0.45 5.01 -13.03
CA GLY A 33 -0.75 5.83 -12.83
C GLY A 33 -2.05 5.04 -12.73
N ASP A 34 -2.02 3.71 -12.89
CA ASP A 34 -3.21 2.88 -12.71
C ASP A 34 -3.66 2.87 -11.25
N SER A 35 -4.97 2.86 -11.04
CA SER A 35 -5.60 2.49 -9.78
C SER A 35 -6.26 1.11 -9.93
N VAL A 36 -5.85 0.16 -9.09
CA VAL A 36 -6.30 -1.25 -9.15
C VAL A 36 -6.88 -1.67 -7.82
N ALA A 37 -8.10 -2.16 -7.81
CA ALA A 37 -8.72 -2.81 -6.65
C ALA A 37 -8.60 -4.33 -6.77
N VAL A 38 -8.15 -4.99 -5.70
CA VAL A 38 -8.18 -6.44 -5.55
C VAL A 38 -9.28 -6.79 -4.56
N ILE A 39 -10.33 -7.46 -5.03
CA ILE A 39 -11.50 -7.84 -4.24
C ILE A 39 -11.58 -9.36 -4.06
N GLY A 40 -12.35 -9.79 -3.09
CA GLY A 40 -12.62 -11.23 -2.84
C GLY A 40 -12.97 -11.51 -1.38
N PRO A 41 -13.45 -12.71 -1.08
CA PRO A 41 -13.82 -13.07 0.29
C PRO A 41 -12.62 -13.07 1.25
N SER A 42 -12.90 -13.07 2.56
CA SER A 42 -11.84 -13.25 3.56
C SER A 42 -11.12 -14.58 3.34
N GLY A 43 -9.80 -14.58 3.50
CA GLY A 43 -8.98 -15.79 3.27
C GLY A 43 -8.66 -16.10 1.81
N SER A 44 -9.11 -15.29 0.82
CA SER A 44 -8.82 -15.55 -0.60
C SER A 44 -7.36 -15.30 -1.02
N GLY A 45 -6.50 -14.76 -0.12
CA GLY A 45 -5.09 -14.52 -0.40
C GLY A 45 -4.72 -13.08 -0.76
N LYS A 46 -5.65 -12.12 -0.74
CA LYS A 46 -5.45 -10.72 -1.14
C LYS A 46 -4.30 -10.03 -0.41
N SER A 47 -4.30 -10.07 0.93
CA SER A 47 -3.22 -9.46 1.74
C SER A 47 -1.87 -10.16 1.50
N THR A 48 -1.86 -11.48 1.26
CA THR A 48 -0.64 -12.19 0.85
C THR A 48 -0.13 -11.70 -0.50
N LEU A 49 -1.02 -11.53 -1.48
CA LEU A 49 -0.68 -10.99 -2.79
C LEU A 49 -0.12 -9.56 -2.68
N LEU A 50 -0.80 -8.69 -1.91
CA LEU A 50 -0.34 -7.32 -1.67
C LEU A 50 1.02 -7.28 -0.96
N ASN A 51 1.24 -8.16 0.02
CA ASN A 51 2.50 -8.27 0.74
C ASN A 51 3.64 -8.78 -0.16
N MET A 52 3.37 -9.64 -1.13
CA MET A 52 4.36 -10.02 -2.15
C MET A 52 4.67 -8.85 -3.08
N MET A 53 3.66 -8.10 -3.57
CA MET A 53 3.86 -6.88 -4.36
C MET A 53 4.74 -5.87 -3.61
N GLY A 54 4.50 -5.69 -2.30
CA GLY A 54 5.27 -4.79 -1.43
C GLY A 54 6.61 -5.35 -0.96
N LEU A 55 7.01 -6.52 -1.44
CA LEU A 55 8.27 -7.20 -1.08
C LEU A 55 8.41 -7.44 0.44
N ILE A 56 7.29 -7.63 1.14
CA ILE A 56 7.25 -8.01 2.57
C ILE A 56 7.37 -9.53 2.71
N ILE A 57 6.80 -10.26 1.74
CA ILE A 57 6.82 -11.73 1.67
C ILE A 57 7.45 -12.12 0.32
N HIS A 58 8.41 -13.03 0.36
CA HIS A 58 8.96 -13.63 -0.86
C HIS A 58 7.99 -14.68 -1.42
N PRO A 59 7.80 -14.74 -2.75
CA PRO A 59 7.09 -15.83 -3.39
C PRO A 59 7.90 -17.13 -3.24
N ASP A 60 7.22 -18.29 -3.23
CA ASP A 60 7.87 -19.59 -3.31
C ASP A 60 8.23 -19.93 -4.76
N PHE A 61 7.45 -19.43 -5.72
CA PHE A 61 7.65 -19.58 -7.18
C PHE A 61 7.17 -18.32 -7.90
N GLY A 62 7.67 -18.17 -9.15
CA GLY A 62 7.31 -17.05 -10.02
C GLY A 62 8.26 -15.86 -9.86
N ARG A 63 7.91 -14.73 -10.49
CA ARG A 63 8.75 -13.52 -10.51
C ARG A 63 7.95 -12.27 -10.14
N ILE A 64 8.64 -11.35 -9.48
CA ILE A 64 8.12 -10.01 -9.15
C ILE A 64 8.98 -8.98 -9.87
N ILE A 65 8.35 -8.18 -10.72
CA ILE A 65 9.02 -7.15 -11.51
C ILE A 65 8.39 -5.80 -11.13
N ILE A 66 9.21 -4.87 -10.64
CA ILE A 66 8.80 -3.52 -10.21
C ILE A 66 9.57 -2.50 -11.01
N GLU A 67 8.87 -1.54 -11.66
CA GLU A 67 9.49 -0.52 -12.52
C GLU A 67 10.48 -1.12 -13.55
N ASN A 68 10.12 -2.31 -14.11
CA ASN A 68 10.90 -3.14 -15.04
C ASN A 68 12.19 -3.77 -14.45
N GLU A 69 12.39 -3.74 -13.15
CA GLU A 69 13.48 -4.43 -12.45
C GLU A 69 12.95 -5.73 -11.83
N ASP A 70 13.59 -6.87 -12.10
CA ASP A 70 13.29 -8.14 -11.42
C ASP A 70 13.85 -8.07 -10.00
N VAL A 71 12.93 -8.04 -9.04
CA VAL A 71 13.22 -7.86 -7.61
C VAL A 71 13.01 -9.15 -6.80
N THR A 72 12.74 -10.26 -7.47
CA THR A 72 12.33 -11.53 -6.85
C THR A 72 13.34 -12.03 -5.81
N ASN A 73 14.64 -11.89 -6.11
CA ASN A 73 15.73 -12.45 -5.30
C ASN A 73 16.62 -11.38 -4.65
N LEU A 74 16.10 -10.17 -4.42
CA LEU A 74 16.86 -9.14 -3.74
C LEU A 74 17.21 -9.56 -2.30
N GLN A 75 18.46 -9.30 -1.89
CA GLN A 75 18.94 -9.52 -0.51
C GLN A 75 18.31 -8.51 0.44
N ASP A 76 18.15 -8.84 1.71
CA ASP A 76 17.45 -8.05 2.74
C ASP A 76 17.82 -6.57 2.75
N SER A 77 19.12 -6.25 2.69
CA SER A 77 19.58 -4.85 2.72
C SER A 77 19.21 -4.07 1.46
N ALA A 78 19.24 -4.71 0.29
CA ALA A 78 18.79 -4.13 -0.98
C ALA A 78 17.27 -4.01 -0.98
N LEU A 79 16.57 -5.05 -0.51
CA LEU A 79 15.13 -5.12 -0.38
C LEU A 79 14.57 -3.98 0.49
N CYS A 80 15.18 -3.73 1.67
CA CYS A 80 14.76 -2.63 2.54
C CYS A 80 14.90 -1.25 1.86
N ARG A 81 16.01 -1.03 1.15
CA ARG A 81 16.23 0.22 0.39
C ARG A 81 15.24 0.36 -0.76
N PHE A 82 15.01 -0.74 -1.49
CA PHE A 82 14.08 -0.77 -2.60
C PHE A 82 12.64 -0.47 -2.13
N ARG A 83 12.17 -1.15 -1.06
CA ARG A 83 10.86 -0.86 -0.47
C ARG A 83 10.70 0.62 -0.10
N ASN A 84 11.66 1.17 0.62
CA ASN A 84 11.59 2.57 1.04
C ASN A 84 11.55 3.55 -0.15
N ALA A 85 12.23 3.23 -1.27
CA ALA A 85 12.27 4.08 -2.44
C ALA A 85 11.01 3.99 -3.32
N HIS A 86 10.35 2.81 -3.38
CA HIS A 86 9.29 2.55 -4.36
C HIS A 86 7.90 2.45 -3.76
N PHE A 87 7.76 2.06 -2.48
CA PHE A 87 6.45 1.77 -1.91
C PHE A 87 6.07 2.69 -0.76
N GLY A 88 4.88 3.30 -0.85
CA GLY A 88 4.11 3.79 0.26
C GLY A 88 3.13 2.71 0.71
N TYR A 89 3.17 2.29 1.97
CA TYR A 89 2.32 1.20 2.46
C TYR A 89 1.31 1.71 3.48
N ILE A 90 0.03 1.44 3.22
CA ILE A 90 -1.09 1.75 4.11
C ILE A 90 -1.67 0.43 4.58
N VAL A 91 -1.62 0.17 5.88
CA VAL A 91 -2.09 -1.07 6.50
C VAL A 91 -3.41 -0.86 7.25
N GLN A 92 -4.20 -1.90 7.37
CA GLN A 92 -5.54 -1.91 7.95
C GLN A 92 -5.58 -1.29 9.36
N ASP A 93 -4.62 -1.62 10.22
CA ASP A 93 -4.55 -1.15 11.62
C ASP A 93 -3.74 0.14 11.79
N PHE A 94 -3.60 0.95 10.72
CA PHE A 94 -2.81 2.18 10.65
C PHE A 94 -1.31 1.99 10.94
N ALA A 95 -0.93 1.04 11.79
CA ALA A 95 0.43 0.76 12.27
C ALA A 95 1.16 2.05 12.74
N LEU A 96 0.48 2.90 13.50
CA LEU A 96 1.05 4.09 14.09
C LEU A 96 1.64 3.77 15.46
N ILE A 97 2.71 4.46 15.81
CA ILE A 97 3.29 4.42 17.16
C ILE A 97 2.48 5.38 18.03
N ASP A 98 1.55 4.87 18.83
CA ASP A 98 0.56 5.65 19.59
C ASP A 98 1.17 6.66 20.56
N ARG A 99 2.33 6.34 21.14
CA ARG A 99 3.04 7.22 22.10
C ARG A 99 3.80 8.34 21.43
N GLU A 100 4.07 8.22 20.13
CA GLU A 100 4.77 9.20 19.32
C GLU A 100 3.82 10.24 18.74
N SER A 101 4.38 11.42 18.43
CA SER A 101 3.65 12.48 17.75
C SER A 101 3.31 12.10 16.30
N VAL A 102 2.31 12.77 15.72
CA VAL A 102 2.01 12.68 14.29
C VAL A 102 3.25 12.99 13.45
N TYR A 103 3.98 14.05 13.82
CA TYR A 103 5.24 14.43 13.16
C TYR A 103 6.24 13.27 13.12
N ASN A 104 6.47 12.61 14.26
CA ASN A 104 7.41 11.51 14.35
C ASN A 104 6.94 10.29 13.57
N ASN A 105 5.64 9.97 13.58
CA ASN A 105 5.07 8.88 12.77
C ASN A 105 5.28 9.11 11.27
N ILE A 106 5.00 10.33 10.77
CA ILE A 106 5.21 10.67 9.36
C ILE A 106 6.70 10.67 9.00
N ARG A 107 7.57 11.04 9.94
CA ARG A 107 9.03 11.12 9.72
C ARG A 107 9.70 9.75 9.52
N ILE A 108 9.13 8.66 10.02
CA ILE A 108 9.78 7.33 10.04
C ILE A 108 10.38 6.94 8.67
N PRO A 109 9.67 6.96 7.54
CA PRO A 109 10.25 6.56 6.25
C PRO A 109 11.42 7.44 5.81
N LEU A 110 11.40 8.73 6.16
CA LEU A 110 12.49 9.66 5.83
C LEU A 110 13.80 9.34 6.53
N LEU A 111 13.75 8.71 7.72
CA LEU A 111 14.96 8.32 8.46
C LEU A 111 15.76 7.24 7.74
N TYR A 112 15.09 6.42 6.93
CA TYR A 112 15.70 5.31 6.19
C TYR A 112 15.95 5.64 4.72
N ASN A 113 15.48 6.80 4.23
CA ASN A 113 15.66 7.23 2.84
C ASN A 113 16.96 8.00 2.68
N LYS A 114 18.00 7.33 2.13
CA LYS A 114 19.32 7.96 1.93
C LYS A 114 19.35 9.02 0.83
N LYS A 115 18.34 9.07 -0.05
CA LYS A 115 18.26 10.07 -1.14
C LYS A 115 17.70 11.41 -0.67
N ILE A 116 16.99 11.44 0.45
CA ILE A 116 16.36 12.65 1.01
C ILE A 116 17.25 13.22 2.12
N LYS A 117 17.70 14.46 1.96
CA LYS A 117 18.53 15.13 2.95
C LYS A 117 17.75 15.48 4.21
N ARG A 118 18.40 15.39 5.38
CA ARG A 118 17.74 15.69 6.68
C ARG A 118 17.09 17.09 6.73
N GLY A 119 17.68 18.07 6.04
CA GLY A 119 17.14 19.43 5.95
C GLY A 119 15.76 19.51 5.26
N GLU A 120 15.44 18.55 4.37
CA GLU A 120 14.17 18.50 3.65
C GLU A 120 13.05 17.85 4.49
N HIS A 121 13.37 17.11 5.57
CA HIS A 121 12.39 16.31 6.32
C HIS A 121 11.22 17.15 6.82
N LYS A 122 11.52 18.33 7.41
CA LYS A 122 10.50 19.23 7.97
C LYS A 122 9.51 19.67 6.90
N GLU A 123 10.01 20.14 5.77
CA GLU A 123 9.17 20.61 4.65
C GLU A 123 8.29 19.49 4.10
N ARG A 124 8.86 18.29 3.85
CA ARG A 124 8.13 17.13 3.35
C ARG A 124 7.03 16.67 4.30
N ILE A 125 7.31 16.64 5.61
CA ILE A 125 6.32 16.29 6.64
C ILE A 125 5.18 17.31 6.66
N HIS A 126 5.49 18.60 6.65
CA HIS A 126 4.48 19.65 6.63
C HIS A 126 3.65 19.63 5.35
N SER A 127 4.27 19.40 4.18
CA SER A 127 3.57 19.26 2.90
C SER A 127 2.62 18.06 2.90
N ALA A 128 3.09 16.89 3.34
CA ALA A 128 2.25 15.69 3.45
C ALA A 128 1.10 15.89 4.46
N ALA A 129 1.36 16.49 5.61
CA ALA A 129 0.33 16.78 6.60
C ALA A 129 -0.71 17.79 6.09
N LYS A 130 -0.28 18.80 5.33
CA LYS A 130 -1.17 19.79 4.72
C LYS A 130 -2.10 19.17 3.69
N SER A 131 -1.58 18.32 2.79
CA SER A 131 -2.40 17.65 1.76
C SER A 131 -3.45 16.72 2.36
N LEU A 132 -3.26 16.28 3.60
CA LEU A 132 -4.16 15.38 4.35
C LEU A 132 -5.01 16.12 5.40
N LEU A 133 -4.94 17.46 5.47
CA LEU A 133 -5.67 18.30 6.42
C LEU A 133 -5.43 17.91 7.90
N ILE A 134 -4.16 17.57 8.24
CA ILE A 134 -3.74 17.19 9.61
C ILE A 134 -2.56 18.02 10.11
N GLN A 135 -2.28 19.16 9.49
CA GLN A 135 -1.14 20.01 9.84
C GLN A 135 -1.22 20.54 11.29
N ASP A 136 -2.42 20.85 11.77
CA ASP A 136 -2.70 21.30 13.14
C ASP A 136 -2.50 20.19 14.18
N LYS A 137 -2.40 18.93 13.76
CA LYS A 137 -2.24 17.76 14.62
C LYS A 137 -0.80 17.29 14.77
N LEU A 138 0.16 17.88 14.06
CA LEU A 138 1.56 17.40 13.98
C LEU A 138 2.20 17.14 15.36
N HIS A 139 1.86 17.93 16.36
CA HIS A 139 2.40 17.80 17.73
C HIS A 139 1.57 16.91 18.65
N ARG A 140 0.39 16.46 18.23
CA ARG A 140 -0.42 15.52 19.02
C ARG A 140 0.15 14.11 18.95
N LYS A 141 -0.07 13.32 20.01
CA LYS A 141 0.23 11.88 20.01
C LYS A 141 -0.77 11.16 19.11
N ALA A 142 -0.29 10.18 18.33
CA ALA A 142 -1.15 9.43 17.41
C ALA A 142 -2.30 8.69 18.11
N GLY A 143 -2.08 8.21 19.35
CA GLY A 143 -3.12 7.55 20.14
C GLY A 143 -4.27 8.45 20.61
N GLN A 144 -4.16 9.77 20.45
CA GLN A 144 -5.21 10.74 20.82
C GLN A 144 -6.09 11.15 19.63
N LEU A 145 -5.85 10.59 18.45
CA LEU A 145 -6.54 10.91 17.22
C LEU A 145 -7.76 10.01 17.00
N SER A 146 -8.78 10.54 16.32
CA SER A 146 -9.89 9.74 15.79
C SER A 146 -9.41 8.75 14.73
N GLY A 147 -10.19 7.72 14.41
CA GLY A 147 -9.87 6.74 13.39
C GLY A 147 -9.57 7.39 12.02
N GLY A 148 -10.39 8.34 11.57
CA GLY A 148 -10.16 9.06 10.32
C GLY A 148 -8.90 9.92 10.34
N GLU A 149 -8.56 10.55 11.47
CA GLU A 149 -7.30 11.29 11.62
C GLU A 149 -6.10 10.34 11.59
N ARG A 150 -6.18 9.19 12.28
CA ARG A 150 -5.14 8.14 12.26
C ARG A 150 -4.89 7.63 10.84
N GLN A 151 -5.95 7.40 10.07
CA GLN A 151 -5.84 6.98 8.67
C GLN A 151 -5.13 8.04 7.83
N ARG A 152 -5.49 9.30 7.98
CA ARG A 152 -4.79 10.39 7.27
C ARG A 152 -3.32 10.49 7.65
N VAL A 153 -2.95 10.23 8.91
CA VAL A 153 -1.54 10.14 9.33
C VAL A 153 -0.83 8.96 8.66
N ALA A 154 -1.48 7.79 8.58
CA ALA A 154 -0.91 6.62 7.90
C ALA A 154 -0.68 6.89 6.41
N ILE A 155 -1.62 7.57 5.74
CA ILE A 155 -1.45 7.99 4.33
C ILE A 155 -0.31 9.02 4.21
N ALA A 156 -0.26 10.04 5.08
CA ALA A 156 0.82 11.02 5.06
C ALA A 156 2.19 10.36 5.19
N ARG A 157 2.31 9.37 6.10
CA ARG A 157 3.52 8.55 6.25
C ARG A 157 3.84 7.77 4.98
N ALA A 158 2.84 7.22 4.31
CA ALA A 158 3.03 6.43 3.10
C ALA A 158 3.52 7.27 1.91
N ILE A 159 3.19 8.57 1.85
CA ILE A 159 3.52 9.43 0.71
C ILE A 159 4.68 10.40 0.96
N VAL A 160 5.20 10.48 2.19
CA VAL A 160 6.18 11.51 2.60
C VAL A 160 7.52 11.44 1.83
N CYS A 161 7.91 10.26 1.37
CA CYS A 161 9.10 10.07 0.52
C CYS A 161 8.81 10.19 -0.99
N ASP A 162 7.56 10.48 -1.36
CA ASP A 162 7.11 10.61 -2.76
C ASP A 162 7.23 9.33 -3.58
N GLN A 163 6.97 8.19 -2.97
CA GLN A 163 7.04 6.89 -3.62
C GLN A 163 6.11 6.79 -4.84
N PRO A 164 6.53 6.11 -5.92
CA PRO A 164 5.73 5.97 -7.14
C PRO A 164 4.53 5.02 -6.99
N ILE A 165 4.61 4.07 -6.05
CA ILE A 165 3.60 3.02 -5.87
C ILE A 165 3.03 3.10 -4.46
N ILE A 166 1.70 3.06 -4.34
CA ILE A 166 0.97 3.01 -3.08
C ILE A 166 0.25 1.67 -2.99
N LEU A 167 0.54 0.92 -1.93
CA LEU A 167 -0.13 -0.33 -1.60
C LEU A 167 -0.99 -0.11 -0.36
N ALA A 168 -2.29 -0.44 -0.45
CA ALA A 168 -3.24 -0.19 0.62
C ALA A 168 -4.04 -1.46 0.94
N ASP A 169 -3.94 -1.92 2.18
CA ASP A 169 -4.71 -3.04 2.70
C ASP A 169 -5.88 -2.50 3.53
N GLU A 170 -7.11 -2.66 3.02
CA GLU A 170 -8.35 -2.18 3.64
C GLU A 170 -8.28 -0.71 4.13
N PRO A 171 -7.87 0.26 3.28
CA PRO A 171 -7.53 1.61 3.73
C PRO A 171 -8.71 2.38 4.31
N THR A 172 -9.93 1.85 4.21
CA THR A 172 -11.17 2.51 4.64
C THR A 172 -12.03 1.63 5.55
N GLY A 173 -11.58 0.41 5.86
CA GLY A 173 -12.41 -0.61 6.54
C GLY A 173 -12.89 -0.23 7.94
N SER A 174 -12.23 0.69 8.64
CA SER A 174 -12.59 1.16 9.98
C SER A 174 -13.21 2.56 10.00
N LEU A 175 -13.54 3.13 8.82
CA LEU A 175 -14.02 4.50 8.69
C LEU A 175 -15.52 4.55 8.42
N ASP A 176 -16.18 5.62 8.92
CA ASP A 176 -17.52 5.98 8.49
C ASP A 176 -17.54 6.42 7.00
N ALA A 177 -18.72 6.50 6.41
CA ALA A 177 -18.88 6.78 4.99
C ALA A 177 -18.21 8.09 4.55
N GLU A 178 -18.33 9.17 5.33
CA GLU A 178 -17.76 10.47 4.99
C GLU A 178 -16.23 10.44 5.00
N ASN A 179 -15.62 9.85 6.03
CA ASN A 179 -14.16 9.71 6.10
C ASN A 179 -13.61 8.74 5.05
N ARG A 180 -14.36 7.66 4.74
CA ARG A 180 -14.04 6.73 3.63
C ARG A 180 -13.93 7.49 2.31
N ASP A 181 -14.95 8.26 1.95
CA ASP A 181 -14.99 8.99 0.69
C ASP A 181 -13.86 10.01 0.59
N ARG A 182 -13.59 10.75 1.67
CA ARG A 182 -12.45 11.68 1.74
C ARG A 182 -11.09 10.98 1.54
N VAL A 183 -10.89 9.82 2.16
CA VAL A 183 -9.66 9.03 2.00
C VAL A 183 -9.51 8.56 0.56
N MET A 184 -10.59 8.07 -0.04
CA MET A 184 -10.57 7.63 -1.43
C MET A 184 -10.33 8.80 -2.39
N ASP A 185 -10.91 9.99 -2.17
CA ASP A 185 -10.63 11.19 -2.97
C ASP A 185 -9.13 11.51 -2.96
N ILE A 186 -8.49 11.47 -1.79
CA ILE A 186 -7.06 11.71 -1.65
C ILE A 186 -6.25 10.68 -2.41
N LEU A 187 -6.55 9.38 -2.27
CA LEU A 187 -5.82 8.30 -2.94
C LEU A 187 -5.98 8.39 -4.46
N MET A 188 -7.17 8.66 -4.95
CA MET A 188 -7.43 8.83 -6.39
C MET A 188 -6.76 10.09 -6.96
N ASP A 189 -6.72 11.20 -6.20
CA ASP A 189 -6.00 12.39 -6.60
C ASP A 189 -4.49 12.14 -6.76
N LEU A 190 -3.89 11.34 -5.88
CA LEU A 190 -2.49 10.93 -6.01
C LEU A 190 -2.21 10.17 -7.31
N CYS A 191 -3.15 9.36 -7.78
CA CYS A 191 -3.02 8.67 -9.07
C CYS A 191 -3.15 9.67 -10.23
N LYS A 192 -4.25 10.42 -10.26
CA LYS A 192 -4.61 11.28 -11.39
C LYS A 192 -3.68 12.49 -11.55
N THR A 193 -3.32 13.16 -10.43
CA THR A 193 -2.54 14.40 -10.49
C THR A 193 -1.04 14.19 -10.35
N LYS A 194 -0.62 13.14 -9.62
CA LYS A 194 0.82 12.85 -9.39
C LYS A 194 1.32 11.59 -10.12
N GLY A 195 0.45 10.94 -10.90
CA GLY A 195 0.81 9.77 -11.69
C GLY A 195 1.29 8.57 -10.87
N LYS A 196 0.85 8.46 -9.60
CA LYS A 196 1.20 7.33 -8.74
C LYS A 196 0.36 6.12 -9.07
N THR A 197 0.95 4.94 -9.01
CA THR A 197 0.23 3.67 -9.15
C THR A 197 -0.34 3.29 -7.78
N LEU A 198 -1.62 2.91 -7.73
CA LEU A 198 -2.32 2.52 -6.52
C LEU A 198 -2.85 1.09 -6.64
N VAL A 199 -2.54 0.25 -5.66
CA VAL A 199 -3.19 -1.06 -5.51
C VAL A 199 -3.89 -1.09 -4.15
N ILE A 200 -5.21 -1.30 -4.18
CA ILE A 200 -6.05 -1.40 -2.98
C ILE A 200 -6.57 -2.83 -2.86
N VAL A 201 -6.38 -3.43 -1.70
CA VAL A 201 -7.10 -4.64 -1.30
C VAL A 201 -8.31 -4.20 -0.49
N THR A 202 -9.51 -4.66 -0.87
CA THR A 202 -10.73 -4.33 -0.15
C THR A 202 -11.83 -5.38 -0.36
N HIS A 203 -12.78 -5.47 0.56
CA HIS A 203 -14.05 -6.18 0.39
C HIS A 203 -15.21 -5.22 0.09
N ASP A 204 -14.98 -3.90 0.13
CA ASP A 204 -15.99 -2.88 -0.16
C ASP A 204 -16.03 -2.58 -1.66
N LEU A 205 -17.14 -2.96 -2.31
CA LEU A 205 -17.36 -2.74 -3.73
C LEU A 205 -17.40 -1.25 -4.09
N SER A 206 -17.91 -0.39 -3.18
CA SER A 206 -17.97 1.06 -3.42
C SER A 206 -16.58 1.68 -3.55
N VAL A 207 -15.59 1.14 -2.83
CA VAL A 207 -14.18 1.50 -2.93
C VAL A 207 -13.60 0.97 -4.25
N ALA A 208 -13.86 -0.29 -4.57
CA ALA A 208 -13.35 -0.94 -5.77
C ALA A 208 -13.86 -0.25 -7.05
N GLU A 209 -15.13 0.15 -7.07
CA GLU A 209 -15.74 0.85 -8.20
C GLU A 209 -15.13 2.23 -8.48
N ARG A 210 -14.35 2.78 -7.60
CA ARG A 210 -13.62 4.04 -7.83
C ARG A 210 -12.31 3.85 -8.58
N CYS A 211 -11.79 2.62 -8.63
CA CYS A 211 -10.55 2.27 -9.31
C CYS A 211 -10.76 2.04 -10.82
N ASP A 212 -9.69 2.21 -11.60
CA ASP A 212 -9.70 2.00 -13.05
C ASP A 212 -9.81 0.51 -13.42
N LYS A 213 -9.28 -0.36 -12.53
CA LYS A 213 -9.28 -1.82 -12.73
C LYS A 213 -9.77 -2.52 -11.47
N ILE A 214 -10.56 -3.56 -11.65
CA ILE A 214 -11.01 -4.44 -10.56
C ILE A 214 -10.54 -5.86 -10.86
N ILE A 215 -9.85 -6.47 -9.91
CA ILE A 215 -9.37 -7.84 -9.96
C ILE A 215 -10.05 -8.64 -8.87
N SER A 216 -10.70 -9.73 -9.24
CA SER A 216 -11.33 -10.64 -8.29
C SER A 216 -10.39 -11.79 -7.94
N MET A 217 -10.27 -12.09 -6.65
CA MET A 217 -9.44 -13.16 -6.13
C MET A 217 -10.26 -14.15 -5.31
N LYS A 218 -10.12 -15.45 -5.62
CA LYS A 218 -10.77 -16.52 -4.91
C LYS A 218 -9.82 -17.72 -4.79
N ASP A 219 -9.76 -18.34 -3.60
CA ASP A 219 -8.98 -19.55 -3.32
C ASP A 219 -7.50 -19.46 -3.80
N GLY A 220 -6.88 -18.30 -3.59
CA GLY A 220 -5.50 -18.04 -3.98
C GLY A 220 -5.29 -17.72 -5.46
N GLN A 221 -6.33 -17.66 -6.28
CA GLN A 221 -6.24 -17.41 -7.71
C GLN A 221 -6.94 -16.12 -8.11
N ILE A 222 -6.39 -15.45 -9.12
CA ILE A 222 -7.05 -14.34 -9.81
C ILE A 222 -8.05 -14.92 -10.79
N THR A 223 -9.34 -14.60 -10.62
CA THR A 223 -10.44 -15.21 -11.39
C THR A 223 -10.98 -14.30 -12.48
N THR A 224 -10.99 -12.99 -12.26
CA THR A 224 -11.56 -12.02 -13.20
C THR A 224 -10.77 -10.71 -13.15
N GLN A 225 -10.65 -10.08 -14.31
CA GLN A 225 -10.06 -8.75 -14.46
C GLN A 225 -11.04 -7.88 -15.25
N THR A 226 -11.53 -6.79 -14.65
CA THR A 226 -12.42 -5.83 -15.30
C THR A 226 -11.69 -4.50 -15.40
N ILE A 227 -11.62 -3.93 -16.61
CA ILE A 227 -11.07 -2.60 -16.92
C ILE A 227 -12.25 -1.70 -17.22
N LYS A 228 -12.30 -0.51 -16.65
CA LYS A 228 -13.30 0.52 -16.91
C LYS A 228 -12.90 1.41 -18.07
#